data_78e2c1e987347cd15112485a4e35c45f
#
_entry.id   78e2c1e987347cd15112485a4e35c45f
#
_cell.length_a   1.000
_cell.length_b   1.000
_cell.length_c   1.000
_cell.angle_alpha   90.00
_cell.angle_beta   90.00
_cell.angle_gamma   90.00
#
_symmetry.space_group_name_H-M   'P 1'
#
loop_
_entity.id
_entity.type
_entity.pdbx_description
1 polymer ?
#
loop_
_entity_poly.entity_id
_entity_poly.type
_entity_poly.pdbx_seq_one_letter_code
_entity_poly.pdbx_strand_id
1 'polypeptide(L)'
;MSSKIKWKKGRGKLGILAPLIGAWHAQAETQQGKVQCMRNFHRVLNGAYIELTALWLMRDSVYEERCLFGCDAAGKIRFWSFTSDGKQSNGELTDATDIHPETIGFVAQMPAGIARQIYWPDETKGFHWAVESQTKQGWNRFVDHHYIPQTQPIIFP
;
A
#
# COMPACT_ATOMS: atom_id res chain seq x y z
N MET A 1 -5.36 0.97 29.05
CA MET A 1 -4.77 -0.02 28.15
C MET A 1 -5.33 0.16 26.75
N SER A 2 -4.48 0.51 25.81
CA SER A 2 -4.91 0.56 24.41
C SER A 2 -5.09 -0.87 23.92
N SER A 3 -6.33 -1.25 23.55
CA SER A 3 -6.54 -2.49 22.82
C SER A 3 -5.88 -2.34 21.46
N LYS A 4 -4.89 -3.19 21.17
CA LYS A 4 -4.30 -3.21 19.85
C LYS A 4 -5.39 -3.57 18.83
N ILE A 5 -5.61 -2.70 17.85
CA ILE A 5 -6.57 -2.96 16.78
C ILE A 5 -6.09 -4.17 15.99
N LYS A 6 -6.97 -5.14 15.85
CA LYS A 6 -6.72 -6.31 15.00
C LYS A 6 -7.50 -6.17 13.71
N TRP A 7 -6.81 -6.31 12.61
CA TRP A 7 -7.46 -6.37 11.31
C TRP A 7 -8.17 -7.70 11.13
N LYS A 8 -9.39 -7.63 10.61
CA LYS A 8 -10.20 -8.82 10.35
C LYS A 8 -9.90 -9.34 8.94
N LYS A 9 -9.33 -10.54 8.86
CA LYS A 9 -9.11 -11.19 7.58
C LYS A 9 -10.44 -11.57 6.95
N GLY A 10 -10.53 -11.41 5.63
CA GLY A 10 -11.66 -11.88 4.83
C GLY A 10 -11.48 -13.33 4.39
N ARG A 11 -12.40 -13.78 3.56
CA ARG A 11 -12.38 -15.13 3.01
C ARG A 11 -11.45 -15.23 1.79
N GLY A 12 -10.99 -16.44 1.51
CA GLY A 12 -10.22 -16.77 0.31
C GLY A 12 -8.73 -16.45 0.42
N LYS A 13 -8.04 -16.70 -0.67
CA LYS A 13 -6.57 -16.58 -0.73
C LYS A 13 -6.08 -15.16 -0.48
N LEU A 14 -6.87 -14.15 -0.89
CA LEU A 14 -6.52 -12.74 -0.70
C LEU A 14 -7.18 -12.13 0.54
N GLY A 15 -7.73 -12.97 1.42
CA GLY A 15 -8.43 -12.50 2.63
C GLY A 15 -7.58 -11.63 3.55
N ILE A 16 -6.26 -11.80 3.54
CA ILE A 16 -5.34 -10.96 4.33
C ILE A 16 -5.43 -9.48 3.90
N LEU A 17 -5.78 -9.21 2.65
CA LEU A 17 -5.89 -7.86 2.11
C LEU A 17 -7.27 -7.23 2.32
N ALA A 18 -8.23 -7.98 2.87
CA ALA A 18 -9.60 -7.49 3.06
C ALA A 18 -9.68 -6.16 3.83
N PRO A 19 -8.85 -5.92 4.88
CA PRO A 19 -8.91 -4.64 5.59
C PRO A 19 -8.60 -3.42 4.71
N LEU A 20 -7.91 -3.61 3.60
CA LEU A 20 -7.53 -2.51 2.70
C LEU A 20 -8.62 -2.15 1.68
N ILE A 21 -9.61 -3.03 1.48
CA ILE A 21 -10.64 -2.79 0.46
C ILE A 21 -11.44 -1.54 0.81
N GLY A 22 -11.56 -0.63 -0.16
CA GLY A 22 -12.23 0.65 0.00
C GLY A 22 -11.42 1.78 -0.59
N ALA A 23 -11.93 3.00 -0.37
CA ALA A 23 -11.30 4.22 -0.85
C ALA A 23 -10.72 4.99 0.35
N TRP A 24 -9.50 5.45 0.19
CA TRP A 24 -8.71 6.05 1.27
C TRP A 24 -8.00 7.30 0.78
N HIS A 25 -7.78 8.26 1.68
CA HIS A 25 -6.97 9.42 1.36
C HIS A 25 -6.00 9.75 2.49
N ALA A 26 -4.91 10.40 2.12
CA ALA A 26 -3.89 10.90 3.03
C ALA A 26 -3.40 12.25 2.54
N GLN A 27 -2.95 13.07 3.47
CA GLN A 27 -2.24 14.29 3.14
C GLN A 27 -0.79 14.09 3.58
N ALA A 28 0.14 14.17 2.65
CA ALA A 28 1.56 14.00 2.92
C ALA A 28 2.28 15.33 2.75
N GLU A 29 3.35 15.51 3.51
CA GLU A 29 4.24 16.66 3.34
C GLU A 29 5.48 16.20 2.59
N THR A 30 5.85 16.97 1.56
CA THR A 30 7.06 16.75 0.77
C THR A 30 7.89 18.04 0.76
N GLN A 31 9.09 17.95 0.24
CA GLN A 31 9.94 19.14 0.05
C GLN A 31 9.28 20.19 -0.85
N GLN A 32 8.31 19.78 -1.67
CA GLN A 32 7.59 20.64 -2.59
C GLN A 32 6.24 21.10 -2.05
N GLY A 33 5.95 20.83 -0.77
CA GLY A 33 4.71 21.19 -0.11
C GLY A 33 3.79 20.01 0.15
N LYS A 34 2.51 20.31 0.40
CA LYS A 34 1.51 19.30 0.72
C LYS A 34 1.02 18.58 -0.53
N VAL A 35 0.89 17.26 -0.43
CA VAL A 35 0.42 16.40 -1.52
C VAL A 35 -0.78 15.62 -1.03
N GLN A 36 -1.87 15.62 -1.82
CA GLN A 36 -3.03 14.77 -1.55
C GLN A 36 -2.79 13.41 -2.19
N CYS A 37 -2.91 12.36 -1.40
CA CYS A 37 -2.68 10.99 -1.83
C CYS A 37 -3.98 10.21 -1.68
N MET A 38 -4.31 9.39 -2.67
CA MET A 38 -5.51 8.57 -2.67
C MET A 38 -5.16 7.15 -3.05
N ARG A 39 -5.78 6.20 -2.35
CA ARG A 39 -5.62 4.77 -2.64
C ARG A 39 -7.01 4.14 -2.66
N ASN A 40 -7.30 3.41 -3.71
CA ASN A 40 -8.58 2.70 -3.85
C ASN A 40 -8.28 1.24 -4.15
N PHE A 41 -8.71 0.36 -3.25
CA PHE A 41 -8.55 -1.09 -3.39
C PHE A 41 -9.91 -1.72 -3.66
N HIS A 42 -10.03 -2.49 -4.73
CA HIS A 42 -11.28 -3.18 -5.06
C HIS A 42 -11.00 -4.51 -5.75
N ARG A 43 -11.94 -5.44 -5.61
CA ARG A 43 -11.82 -6.76 -6.22
C ARG A 43 -12.09 -6.67 -7.72
N VAL A 44 -11.26 -7.35 -8.52
CA VAL A 44 -11.37 -7.38 -9.97
C VAL A 44 -11.19 -8.81 -10.47
N LEU A 45 -11.50 -9.04 -11.74
CA LEU A 45 -11.33 -10.33 -12.41
C LEU A 45 -12.00 -11.45 -11.63
N ASN A 46 -13.29 -11.22 -11.32
CA ASN A 46 -14.14 -12.17 -10.60
C ASN A 46 -13.56 -12.57 -9.23
N GLY A 47 -12.94 -11.61 -8.55
CA GLY A 47 -12.36 -11.82 -7.22
C GLY A 47 -10.99 -12.49 -7.19
N ALA A 48 -10.42 -12.82 -8.35
CA ALA A 48 -9.11 -13.45 -8.43
C ALA A 48 -7.99 -12.48 -8.04
N TYR A 49 -8.22 -11.18 -8.19
CA TYR A 49 -7.23 -10.14 -7.89
C TYR A 49 -7.88 -8.98 -7.14
N ILE A 50 -7.04 -8.22 -6.45
CA ILE A 50 -7.41 -6.91 -5.91
C ILE A 50 -6.60 -5.88 -6.67
N GLU A 51 -7.28 -4.87 -7.22
CA GLU A 51 -6.63 -3.77 -7.91
C GLU A 51 -6.51 -2.57 -6.97
N LEU A 52 -5.33 -2.00 -6.94
CA LEU A 52 -5.08 -0.72 -6.32
C LEU A 52 -4.93 0.33 -7.41
N THR A 53 -5.70 1.40 -7.29
CA THR A 53 -5.48 2.65 -8.03
C THR A 53 -5.00 3.68 -7.03
N ALA A 54 -3.82 4.25 -7.23
CA ALA A 54 -3.27 5.27 -6.35
C ALA A 54 -2.97 6.54 -7.14
N LEU A 55 -3.21 7.68 -6.49
CA LEU A 55 -2.95 9.00 -7.07
C LEU A 55 -2.22 9.86 -6.05
N TRP A 56 -1.23 10.59 -6.54
CA TRP A 56 -0.60 11.68 -5.79
C TRP A 56 -0.85 12.97 -6.56
N LEU A 57 -1.68 13.85 -5.98
CA LEU A 57 -2.02 15.13 -6.58
C LEU A 57 -1.02 16.16 -6.11
N MET A 58 -0.03 16.42 -6.94
CA MET A 58 0.98 17.44 -6.70
C MET A 58 0.56 18.76 -7.35
N ARG A 59 1.25 19.84 -7.02
CA ARG A 59 0.86 21.18 -7.48
C ARG A 59 0.71 21.28 -8.98
N ASP A 60 1.66 20.74 -9.74
CA ASP A 60 1.72 20.88 -11.20
C ASP A 60 1.67 19.56 -11.96
N SER A 61 1.42 18.44 -11.24
CA SER A 61 1.44 17.12 -11.86
C SER A 61 0.64 16.13 -11.05
N VAL A 62 0.30 15.01 -11.69
CA VAL A 62 -0.34 13.87 -11.05
C VAL A 62 0.54 12.66 -11.24
N TYR A 63 0.84 11.95 -10.17
CA TYR A 63 1.53 10.67 -10.22
C TYR A 63 0.50 9.58 -9.98
N GLU A 64 0.46 8.58 -10.85
CA GLU A 64 -0.52 7.51 -10.80
C GLU A 64 0.17 6.16 -10.68
N GLU A 65 -0.50 5.26 -9.98
CA GLU A 65 -0.11 3.86 -9.90
C GLU A 65 -1.31 2.96 -10.16
N ARG A 66 -1.11 1.89 -10.93
CA ARG A 66 -2.02 0.75 -11.02
C ARG A 66 -1.28 -0.48 -10.53
N CYS A 67 -1.89 -1.20 -9.60
CA CYS A 67 -1.25 -2.36 -9.00
C CYS A 67 -2.28 -3.48 -8.86
N LEU A 68 -1.88 -4.71 -9.20
CA LEU A 68 -2.69 -5.89 -8.98
C LEU A 68 -2.04 -6.74 -7.89
N PHE A 69 -2.87 -7.17 -6.92
CA PHE A 69 -2.48 -8.14 -5.91
C PHE A 69 -3.16 -9.47 -6.24
N GLY A 70 -2.41 -10.55 -6.22
CA GLY A 70 -2.94 -11.87 -6.54
C GLY A 70 -1.98 -12.96 -6.13
N CYS A 71 -2.34 -14.20 -6.45
CA CYS A 71 -1.48 -15.34 -6.20
C CYS A 71 -0.73 -15.71 -7.48
N ASP A 72 0.56 -16.03 -7.35
CA ASP A 72 1.34 -16.54 -8.46
C ASP A 72 1.11 -18.05 -8.63
N ALA A 73 1.79 -18.66 -9.61
CA ALA A 73 1.65 -20.09 -9.92
C ALA A 73 2.05 -20.99 -8.74
N ALA A 74 2.91 -20.50 -7.83
CA ALA A 74 3.31 -21.22 -6.61
C ALA A 74 2.35 -20.99 -5.44
N GLY A 75 1.29 -20.19 -5.63
CA GLY A 75 0.32 -19.86 -4.58
C GLY A 75 0.74 -18.75 -3.64
N LYS A 76 1.84 -18.07 -3.94
CA LYS A 76 2.29 -16.93 -3.12
C LYS A 76 1.54 -15.67 -3.49
N ILE A 77 1.20 -14.87 -2.49
CA ILE A 77 0.57 -13.57 -2.71
C ILE A 77 1.67 -12.60 -3.18
N ARG A 78 1.39 -11.92 -4.30
CA ARG A 78 2.31 -11.00 -4.93
C ARG A 78 1.57 -9.72 -5.36
N PHE A 79 2.35 -8.69 -5.66
CA PHE A 79 1.84 -7.51 -6.34
C PHE A 79 2.62 -7.29 -7.65
N TRP A 80 1.94 -6.68 -8.62
CA TRP A 80 2.52 -6.20 -9.87
C TRP A 80 2.07 -4.76 -10.07
N SER A 81 3.01 -3.84 -10.11
CA SER A 81 2.73 -2.40 -10.12
C SER A 81 3.28 -1.71 -11.36
N PHE A 82 2.49 -0.76 -11.85
CA PHE A 82 2.84 0.10 -12.98
C PHE A 82 2.58 1.54 -12.57
N THR A 83 3.54 2.42 -12.83
CA THR A 83 3.45 3.82 -12.43
C THR A 83 3.55 4.75 -13.63
N SER A 84 3.02 5.98 -13.48
CA SER A 84 2.91 6.93 -14.59
C SER A 84 4.25 7.47 -15.09
N ASP A 85 5.34 7.23 -14.37
CA ASP A 85 6.69 7.50 -14.82
C ASP A 85 7.26 6.38 -15.71
N GLY A 86 6.43 5.38 -16.05
CA GLY A 86 6.82 4.26 -16.91
C GLY A 86 7.56 3.14 -16.21
N LYS A 87 7.64 3.17 -14.89
CA LYS A 87 8.33 2.13 -14.10
C LYS A 87 7.39 0.99 -13.75
N GLN A 88 7.97 -0.18 -13.55
CA GLN A 88 7.27 -1.39 -13.15
C GLN A 88 8.00 -1.98 -11.95
N SER A 89 7.23 -2.61 -11.07
CA SER A 89 7.79 -3.36 -9.95
C SER A 89 6.89 -4.54 -9.60
N ASN A 90 7.46 -5.51 -8.92
CA ASN A 90 6.70 -6.63 -8.38
C ASN A 90 7.39 -7.10 -7.10
N GLY A 91 6.62 -7.79 -6.27
CA GLY A 91 7.16 -8.30 -5.02
C GLY A 91 6.23 -9.34 -4.43
N GLU A 92 6.65 -9.90 -3.32
CA GLU A 92 5.88 -10.95 -2.65
C GLU A 92 5.60 -10.59 -1.20
N LEU A 93 4.52 -11.17 -0.67
CA LEU A 93 4.14 -11.01 0.72
C LEU A 93 5.29 -11.48 1.62
N THR A 94 5.58 -10.70 2.64
CA THR A 94 6.64 -10.97 3.60
C THR A 94 6.21 -10.64 5.01
N ASP A 95 6.92 -11.16 5.98
CA ASP A 95 6.72 -10.80 7.38
C ASP A 95 7.32 -9.40 7.64
N ALA A 96 6.56 -8.54 8.29
CA ALA A 96 6.99 -7.21 8.71
C ALA A 96 6.55 -6.92 10.16
N THR A 97 6.48 -7.97 10.98
CA THR A 97 6.04 -7.86 12.39
C THR A 97 7.02 -7.08 13.27
N ASP A 98 8.20 -6.75 12.76
CA ASP A 98 9.10 -5.79 13.40
C ASP A 98 8.48 -4.39 13.53
N ILE A 99 7.48 -4.05 12.69
CA ILE A 99 6.79 -2.76 12.72
C ILE A 99 5.52 -2.83 13.56
N HIS A 100 4.69 -3.84 13.33
CA HIS A 100 3.38 -3.99 14.00
C HIS A 100 2.94 -5.45 13.86
N PRO A 101 2.24 -6.02 14.87
CA PRO A 101 1.77 -7.41 14.77
C PRO A 101 0.82 -7.68 13.61
N GLU A 102 0.10 -6.66 13.15
CA GLU A 102 -0.93 -6.79 12.09
C GLU A 102 -0.45 -6.25 10.75
N THR A 103 0.85 -6.27 10.48
CA THR A 103 1.35 -5.75 9.20
C THR A 103 0.97 -6.63 8.02
N ILE A 104 0.74 -5.96 6.89
CA ILE A 104 0.71 -6.57 5.57
C ILE A 104 1.90 -5.99 4.82
N GLY A 105 2.93 -6.80 4.60
CA GLY A 105 4.17 -6.33 4.00
C GLY A 105 4.51 -7.08 2.72
N PHE A 106 5.12 -6.36 1.80
CA PHE A 106 5.61 -6.90 0.53
C PHE A 106 7.05 -6.47 0.32
N VAL A 107 7.88 -7.40 -0.09
CA VAL A 107 9.29 -7.14 -0.40
C VAL A 107 9.50 -7.24 -1.91
N ALA A 108 10.31 -6.34 -2.46
CA ALA A 108 10.61 -6.27 -3.88
C ALA A 108 12.10 -6.06 -4.11
N GLN A 109 12.64 -6.72 -5.14
CA GLN A 109 13.98 -6.43 -5.63
C GLN A 109 13.86 -5.29 -6.64
N MET A 110 14.44 -4.13 -6.30
CA MET A 110 14.46 -2.95 -7.15
C MET A 110 15.84 -2.77 -7.77
N PRO A 111 15.98 -1.99 -8.85
CA PRO A 111 17.31 -1.72 -9.42
C PRO A 111 18.33 -1.17 -8.42
N ALA A 112 17.87 -0.37 -7.46
CA ALA A 112 18.73 0.24 -6.45
C ALA A 112 18.95 -0.66 -5.22
N GLY A 113 18.28 -1.83 -5.14
CA GLY A 113 18.38 -2.75 -4.01
C GLY A 113 17.02 -3.25 -3.56
N ILE A 114 16.96 -3.83 -2.37
CA ILE A 114 15.74 -4.39 -1.82
C ILE A 114 14.93 -3.28 -1.17
N ALA A 115 13.62 -3.27 -1.43
CA ALA A 115 12.66 -2.36 -0.80
C ALA A 115 11.49 -3.17 -0.27
N ARG A 116 10.75 -2.59 0.68
CA ARG A 116 9.49 -3.17 1.14
C ARG A 116 8.44 -2.08 1.29
N GLN A 117 7.17 -2.44 1.07
CA GLN A 117 6.03 -1.62 1.41
C GLN A 117 5.21 -2.32 2.49
N ILE A 118 4.72 -1.55 3.45
CA ILE A 118 4.08 -2.12 4.62
C ILE A 118 2.80 -1.34 4.93
N TYR A 119 1.73 -2.08 5.23
CA TYR A 119 0.47 -1.54 5.73
C TYR A 119 0.25 -2.04 7.16
N TRP A 120 -0.24 -1.17 8.05
CA TRP A 120 -0.66 -1.61 9.39
C TRP A 120 -1.78 -0.68 9.89
N PRO A 121 -2.66 -1.18 10.77
CA PRO A 121 -3.79 -0.36 11.23
C PRO A 121 -3.32 0.79 12.12
N ASP A 122 -4.03 1.94 11.99
CA ASP A 122 -3.89 3.03 12.95
C ASP A 122 -4.65 2.68 14.23
N GLU A 123 -4.27 3.30 15.34
CA GLU A 123 -4.92 3.04 16.65
C GLU A 123 -6.36 3.54 16.69
N THR A 124 -6.73 4.52 15.87
CA THR A 124 -8.08 5.10 15.88
C THR A 124 -8.86 4.80 14.59
N LYS A 125 -8.31 5.10 13.43
CA LYS A 125 -9.00 4.84 12.17
C LYS A 125 -8.01 4.78 11.01
N GLY A 126 -8.37 3.97 10.01
CA GLY A 126 -7.56 3.86 8.80
C GLY A 126 -6.29 3.05 9.00
N PHE A 127 -5.31 3.31 8.18
CA PHE A 127 -4.07 2.56 8.20
C PHE A 127 -2.88 3.44 7.85
N HIS A 128 -1.71 2.98 8.26
CA HIS A 128 -0.43 3.54 7.83
C HIS A 128 0.11 2.74 6.66
N TRP A 129 0.77 3.42 5.76
CA TRP A 129 1.50 2.81 4.65
C TRP A 129 2.88 3.43 4.58
N ALA A 130 3.90 2.60 4.57
CA ALA A 130 5.27 3.05 4.52
C ALA A 130 6.04 2.30 3.44
N VAL A 131 7.06 2.95 2.89
CA VAL A 131 8.01 2.32 1.98
C VAL A 131 9.40 2.50 2.56
N GLU A 132 10.16 1.40 2.58
CA GLU A 132 11.49 1.36 3.17
C GLU A 132 12.48 0.69 2.22
N SER A 133 13.71 1.17 2.23
CA SER A 133 14.82 0.54 1.50
C SER A 133 15.75 -0.15 2.48
N GLN A 134 16.28 -1.32 2.09
CA GLN A 134 17.23 -2.06 2.92
C GLN A 134 18.61 -1.41 2.80
N THR A 135 19.23 -1.17 3.96
CA THR A 135 20.60 -0.66 4.06
C THR A 135 21.44 -1.61 4.91
N LYS A 136 22.74 -1.37 4.98
CA LYS A 136 23.66 -2.15 5.86
C LYS A 136 23.29 -2.01 7.33
N GLN A 137 22.59 -0.93 7.71
CA GLN A 137 22.23 -0.66 9.10
C GLN A 137 20.76 -0.99 9.41
N GLY A 138 20.01 -1.56 8.45
CA GLY A 138 18.62 -1.91 8.60
C GLY A 138 17.72 -1.25 7.55
N TRP A 139 16.48 -0.94 7.92
CA TRP A 139 15.52 -0.36 7.00
C TRP A 139 15.51 1.15 7.11
N ASN A 140 15.57 1.84 5.96
CA ASN A 140 15.45 3.29 5.86
C ASN A 140 14.07 3.62 5.30
N ARG A 141 13.21 4.24 6.13
CA ARG A 141 11.86 4.64 5.72
C ARG A 141 11.93 5.98 4.99
N PHE A 142 11.39 6.02 3.78
CA PHE A 142 11.37 7.25 2.97
C PHE A 142 9.96 7.65 2.52
N VAL A 143 8.93 6.81 2.74
CA VAL A 143 7.52 7.16 2.59
C VAL A 143 6.80 6.70 3.85
N ASP A 144 5.94 7.57 4.41
CA ASP A 144 5.14 7.27 5.59
C ASP A 144 3.84 8.07 5.51
N HIS A 145 2.76 7.41 5.16
CA HIS A 145 1.45 8.03 4.98
C HIS A 145 0.44 7.44 5.95
N HIS A 146 -0.46 8.28 6.47
CA HIS A 146 -1.63 7.83 7.23
C HIS A 146 -2.88 8.02 6.37
N TYR A 147 -3.49 6.91 5.97
CA TYR A 147 -4.71 6.90 5.16
C TYR A 147 -5.94 6.77 6.04
N ILE A 148 -6.93 7.60 5.79
CA ILE A 148 -8.24 7.55 6.44
C ILE A 148 -9.32 7.27 5.38
N PRO A 149 -10.50 6.75 5.77
CA PRO A 149 -11.56 6.48 4.80
C PRO A 149 -11.94 7.71 4.01
N GLN A 150 -12.07 7.54 2.69
CA GLN A 150 -12.53 8.60 1.79
C GLN A 150 -14.05 8.66 1.87
N THR A 151 -14.59 9.79 2.35
CA THR A 151 -16.03 9.99 2.53
C THR A 151 -16.70 10.74 1.38
N GLN A 152 -15.91 11.40 0.54
CA GLN A 152 -16.40 12.16 -0.61
C GLN A 152 -15.91 11.51 -1.90
N PRO A 153 -16.69 11.55 -2.99
CA PRO A 153 -16.20 11.06 -4.28
C PRO A 153 -14.94 11.81 -4.70
N ILE A 154 -13.99 11.07 -5.25
CA ILE A 154 -12.77 11.65 -5.78
C ILE A 154 -13.05 12.11 -7.19
N ILE A 155 -12.89 13.40 -7.47
CA ILE A 155 -12.99 13.94 -8.81
C ILE A 155 -11.56 13.97 -9.38
N PHE A 156 -11.32 13.10 -10.36
CA PHE A 156 -10.04 13.09 -11.05
C PHE A 156 -10.02 14.22 -12.07
N PRO A 157 -8.90 14.94 -12.18
CA PRO A 157 -8.76 15.96 -13.22
C PRO A 157 -8.69 15.35 -14.60
#